data_d1a7baa8a575654b7045c603f8847044
#
_entry.id   d1a7baa8a575654b7045c603f8847044
#
_cell.length_a   1.000
_cell.length_b   1.000
_cell.length_c   1.000
_cell.angle_alpha   90.00
_cell.angle_beta   90.00
_cell.angle_gamma   90.00
#
_symmetry.space_group_name_H-M   'P 1'
#
loop_
_entity.id
_entity.type
_entity.pdbx_description
1 polymer ?
#
loop_
_entity_poly.entity_id
_entity_poly.type
_entity_poly.pdbx_seq_one_letter_code
_entity_poly.pdbx_strand_id
1 'polypeptide(L)'
;AMRVIADHIRAISFSIADGQLPSNVKAGYVIRRILRRAVRYGYTFLGFNEPFLCRLVQQLADDMGSAYPELRNQQKLIESVIREEEFAFLRTLDRGIRLMDDYLEKSADTKVINGKDAFVLYDTYGFPIDLTELIASEKGYTVDLEEFNAELQKQKERARQATSNEFGDWIQYNNGEEEEFLGYDYTDIDGVSLIKQRTVKQKNKTMFQLVFDRTPFYAEMGGQIGDTGYIESESGERINILNTIKENNLTIHIAERIPSDCTESF
;
A
#
# COMPACT_ATOMS: atom_id res chain seq x y z
N ALA A 1 -13.21 21.87 15.78
CA ALA A 1 -11.94 21.17 15.68
C ALA A 1 -11.81 20.08 16.75
N MET A 2 -11.82 20.39 18.04
CA MET A 2 -11.58 19.44 19.15
C MET A 2 -12.45 18.17 19.10
N ARG A 3 -13.78 18.31 18.87
CA ARG A 3 -14.70 17.15 18.76
C ARG A 3 -14.33 16.21 17.60
N VAL A 4 -13.91 16.80 16.46
CA VAL A 4 -13.45 16.02 15.29
C VAL A 4 -12.19 15.25 15.62
N ILE A 5 -11.23 15.89 16.27
CA ILE A 5 -9.96 15.27 16.69
C ILE A 5 -10.23 14.11 17.66
N ALA A 6 -11.06 14.34 18.70
CA ALA A 6 -11.39 13.32 19.69
C ALA A 6 -12.14 12.12 19.10
N ASP A 7 -13.04 12.34 18.14
CA ASP A 7 -13.73 11.26 17.43
C ASP A 7 -12.77 10.49 16.52
N HIS A 8 -11.94 11.23 15.78
CA HIS A 8 -11.05 10.64 14.79
C HIS A 8 -9.90 9.85 15.40
N ILE A 9 -9.30 10.34 16.52
CA ILE A 9 -8.23 9.58 17.20
C ILE A 9 -8.75 8.21 17.67
N ARG A 10 -9.97 8.14 18.16
CA ARG A 10 -10.60 6.89 18.56
C ARG A 10 -10.75 5.95 17.36
N ALA A 11 -11.38 6.41 16.28
CA ALA A 11 -11.58 5.61 15.07
C ALA A 11 -10.26 5.07 14.48
N ILE A 12 -9.24 5.92 14.40
CA ILE A 12 -7.92 5.58 13.87
C ILE A 12 -7.23 4.53 14.76
N SER A 13 -7.21 4.77 16.09
CA SER A 13 -6.51 3.89 17.04
C SER A 13 -7.10 2.49 17.08
N PHE A 14 -8.44 2.36 17.10
CA PHE A 14 -9.09 1.06 17.04
C PHE A 14 -8.83 0.35 15.71
N SER A 15 -8.89 1.08 14.58
CA SER A 15 -8.59 0.48 13.28
C SER A 15 -7.16 -0.06 13.20
N ILE A 16 -6.18 0.68 13.75
CA ILE A 16 -4.78 0.22 13.78
C ILE A 16 -4.63 -0.98 14.72
N ALA A 17 -5.30 -0.94 15.89
CA ALA A 17 -5.31 -2.08 16.82
C ALA A 17 -5.89 -3.36 16.19
N ASP A 18 -6.86 -3.22 15.28
CA ASP A 18 -7.44 -4.31 14.49
C ASP A 18 -6.59 -4.70 13.27
N GLY A 19 -5.36 -4.17 13.15
CA GLY A 19 -4.43 -4.49 12.08
C GLY A 19 -4.66 -3.73 10.76
N GLN A 20 -5.55 -2.74 10.73
CA GLN A 20 -5.81 -1.91 9.55
C GLN A 20 -4.90 -0.69 9.53
N LEU A 21 -3.84 -0.72 8.75
CA LEU A 21 -2.89 0.40 8.65
C LEU A 21 -3.33 1.44 7.61
N PRO A 22 -3.01 2.73 7.83
CA PRO A 22 -3.21 3.77 6.82
C PRO A 22 -2.48 3.42 5.52
N SER A 23 -3.18 3.54 4.38
CA SER A 23 -2.60 3.24 3.07
C SER A 23 -3.26 4.05 1.95
N ASN A 24 -2.84 3.82 0.69
CA ASN A 24 -3.44 4.48 -0.48
C ASN A 24 -4.65 3.72 -1.05
N VAL A 25 -5.00 2.56 -0.50
CA VAL A 25 -6.01 1.68 -1.07
C VAL A 25 -6.95 1.10 -0.01
N LYS A 26 -8.16 0.69 -0.43
CA LYS A 26 -9.15 -0.04 0.39
C LYS A 26 -9.43 0.64 1.75
N ALA A 27 -9.54 -0.16 2.81
CA ALA A 27 -9.81 0.31 4.17
C ALA A 27 -8.72 1.28 4.69
N GLY A 28 -7.45 1.01 4.39
CA GLY A 28 -6.35 1.87 4.80
C GLY A 28 -6.43 3.28 4.22
N TYR A 29 -7.00 3.47 3.03
CA TYR A 29 -7.27 4.79 2.48
C TYR A 29 -8.27 5.58 3.33
N VAL A 30 -9.31 4.93 3.82
CA VAL A 30 -10.31 5.56 4.68
C VAL A 30 -9.66 6.03 5.99
N ILE A 31 -8.83 5.18 6.62
CA ILE A 31 -8.13 5.52 7.86
C ILE A 31 -7.18 6.70 7.63
N ARG A 32 -6.39 6.67 6.56
CA ARG A 32 -5.50 7.78 6.18
C ARG A 32 -6.26 9.07 5.96
N ARG A 33 -7.42 9.02 5.33
CA ARG A 33 -8.29 10.16 5.08
C ARG A 33 -8.81 10.78 6.40
N ILE A 34 -9.27 9.96 7.33
CA ILE A 34 -9.74 10.38 8.66
C ILE A 34 -8.58 11.03 9.44
N LEU A 35 -7.40 10.41 9.41
CA LEU A 35 -6.18 10.93 10.07
C LEU A 35 -5.81 12.31 9.51
N ARG A 36 -5.67 12.45 8.20
CA ARG A 36 -5.31 13.73 7.57
C ARG A 36 -6.33 14.82 7.82
N ARG A 37 -7.60 14.47 7.91
CA ARG A 37 -8.64 15.41 8.31
C ARG A 37 -8.42 15.92 9.75
N ALA A 38 -8.14 15.04 10.70
CA ALA A 38 -7.84 15.43 12.08
C ALA A 38 -6.59 16.32 12.17
N VAL A 39 -5.52 15.95 11.46
CA VAL A 39 -4.27 16.75 11.41
C VAL A 39 -4.53 18.15 10.85
N ARG A 40 -5.27 18.26 9.76
CA ARG A 40 -5.66 19.56 9.19
C ARG A 40 -6.46 20.40 10.18
N TYR A 41 -7.40 19.81 10.92
CA TYR A 41 -8.16 20.55 11.93
C TYR A 41 -7.26 21.07 13.07
N GLY A 42 -6.30 20.27 13.50
CA GLY A 42 -5.29 20.70 14.50
C GLY A 42 -4.43 21.85 13.97
N TYR A 43 -3.94 21.71 12.75
CA TYR A 43 -3.12 22.72 12.10
C TYR A 43 -3.88 24.05 11.90
N THR A 44 -5.03 23.99 11.23
CA THR A 44 -5.76 25.21 10.81
C THR A 44 -6.43 25.95 11.94
N PHE A 45 -7.00 25.24 12.94
CA PHE A 45 -7.83 25.86 13.96
C PHE A 45 -7.19 25.92 15.36
N LEU A 46 -6.16 25.09 15.60
CA LEU A 46 -5.49 25.04 16.91
C LEU A 46 -4.01 25.43 16.83
N GLY A 47 -3.48 25.71 15.62
CA GLY A 47 -2.11 26.16 15.43
C GLY A 47 -1.05 25.07 15.65
N PHE A 48 -1.43 23.78 15.59
CA PHE A 48 -0.49 22.68 15.78
C PHE A 48 0.30 22.44 14.48
N ASN A 49 1.58 22.73 14.49
CA ASN A 49 2.50 22.56 13.36
C ASN A 49 3.45 21.36 13.51
N GLU A 50 3.33 20.62 14.60
CA GLU A 50 4.07 19.38 14.88
C GLU A 50 3.10 18.22 15.11
N PRO A 51 3.56 16.94 15.02
CA PRO A 51 2.75 15.79 15.36
C PRO A 51 2.17 15.87 16.76
N PHE A 52 0.86 15.86 16.87
CA PHE A 52 0.11 16.03 18.12
C PHE A 52 -0.89 14.89 18.36
N LEU A 53 -1.47 14.33 17.27
CA LEU A 53 -2.51 13.32 17.37
C LEU A 53 -1.97 12.03 18.00
N CYS A 54 -0.73 11.64 17.66
CA CYS A 54 -0.05 10.49 18.27
C CYS A 54 0.09 10.62 19.80
N ARG A 55 0.16 11.84 20.35
CA ARG A 55 0.25 12.09 21.80
C ARG A 55 -1.07 11.83 22.54
N LEU A 56 -2.20 11.83 21.82
CA LEU A 56 -3.52 11.55 22.38
C LEU A 56 -3.79 10.06 22.56
N VAL A 57 -2.98 9.19 21.96
CA VAL A 57 -3.13 7.72 22.05
C VAL A 57 -2.96 7.26 23.49
N GLN A 58 -2.00 7.81 24.24
CA GLN A 58 -1.81 7.49 25.66
C GLN A 58 -3.10 7.76 26.45
N GLN A 59 -3.68 8.96 26.31
CA GLN A 59 -4.92 9.31 27.00
C GLN A 59 -6.07 8.37 26.62
N LEU A 60 -6.19 8.03 25.34
CA LEU A 60 -7.20 7.08 24.88
C LEU A 60 -7.00 5.69 25.50
N ALA A 61 -5.75 5.22 25.59
CA ALA A 61 -5.42 3.94 26.22
C ALA A 61 -5.69 3.95 27.74
N ASP A 62 -5.50 5.09 28.41
CA ASP A 62 -5.83 5.25 29.84
C ASP A 62 -7.34 5.22 30.06
N ASP A 63 -8.10 5.94 29.24
CA ASP A 63 -9.55 6.08 29.38
C ASP A 63 -10.31 4.80 28.98
N MET A 64 -9.89 4.12 27.91
CA MET A 64 -10.63 3.02 27.31
C MET A 64 -9.94 1.64 27.41
N GLY A 65 -8.65 1.60 27.68
CA GLY A 65 -7.86 0.35 27.66
C GLY A 65 -8.18 -0.65 28.76
N SER A 66 -9.03 -0.31 29.74
CA SER A 66 -9.58 -1.29 30.70
C SER A 66 -10.67 -2.16 30.05
N ALA A 67 -11.47 -1.58 29.16
CA ALA A 67 -12.53 -2.27 28.43
C ALA A 67 -12.01 -2.85 27.09
N TYR A 68 -10.95 -2.24 26.54
CA TYR A 68 -10.35 -2.58 25.24
C TYR A 68 -8.83 -2.75 25.39
N PRO A 69 -8.38 -3.92 25.91
CA PRO A 69 -6.96 -4.18 26.21
C PRO A 69 -6.01 -4.02 25.02
N GLU A 70 -6.50 -4.22 23.79
CA GLU A 70 -5.77 -4.07 22.55
C GLU A 70 -5.18 -2.67 22.38
N LEU A 71 -5.85 -1.63 22.87
CA LEU A 71 -5.32 -0.25 22.84
C LEU A 71 -4.05 -0.12 23.68
N ARG A 72 -3.97 -0.76 24.84
CA ARG A 72 -2.78 -0.76 25.68
C ARG A 72 -1.68 -1.66 25.11
N ASN A 73 -2.07 -2.84 24.66
CA ASN A 73 -1.13 -3.83 24.14
C ASN A 73 -0.40 -3.34 22.90
N GLN A 74 -1.08 -2.55 22.05
CA GLN A 74 -0.55 -2.05 20.79
C GLN A 74 -0.26 -0.54 20.81
N GLN A 75 -0.31 0.11 21.97
CA GLN A 75 -0.16 1.56 22.09
C GLN A 75 1.06 2.11 21.33
N LYS A 76 2.23 1.50 21.50
CA LYS A 76 3.46 1.94 20.83
C LYS A 76 3.38 1.85 19.30
N LEU A 77 2.73 0.81 18.80
CA LEU A 77 2.50 0.66 17.37
C LEU A 77 1.57 1.76 16.86
N ILE A 78 0.45 1.98 17.54
CA ILE A 78 -0.54 3.00 17.18
C ILE A 78 0.10 4.38 17.18
N GLU A 79 0.85 4.74 18.22
CA GLU A 79 1.58 6.01 18.31
C GLU A 79 2.58 6.21 17.17
N SER A 80 3.35 5.16 16.83
CA SER A 80 4.36 5.20 15.78
C SER A 80 3.71 5.41 14.42
N VAL A 81 2.69 4.61 14.09
CA VAL A 81 1.97 4.69 12.81
C VAL A 81 1.32 6.07 12.63
N ILE A 82 0.64 6.57 13.66
CA ILE A 82 0.01 7.89 13.60
C ILE A 82 1.07 8.97 13.43
N ARG A 83 2.15 8.93 14.19
CA ARG A 83 3.24 9.92 14.13
C ARG A 83 3.88 10.00 12.75
N GLU A 84 4.14 8.87 12.12
CA GLU A 84 4.72 8.82 10.78
C GLU A 84 3.79 9.44 9.72
N GLU A 85 2.51 9.11 9.77
CA GLU A 85 1.51 9.69 8.86
C GLU A 85 1.30 11.20 9.11
N GLU A 86 1.27 11.66 10.37
CA GLU A 86 1.20 13.07 10.72
C GLU A 86 2.42 13.83 10.17
N PHE A 87 3.62 13.31 10.44
CA PHE A 87 4.85 13.94 10.01
C PHE A 87 4.94 14.06 8.51
N ALA A 88 4.61 12.96 7.79
CA ALA A 88 4.59 12.94 6.33
C ALA A 88 3.60 13.96 5.75
N PHE A 89 2.42 14.08 6.34
CA PHE A 89 1.38 15.00 5.87
C PHE A 89 1.69 16.46 6.22
N LEU A 90 2.16 16.75 7.44
CA LEU A 90 2.51 18.11 7.88
C LEU A 90 3.58 18.74 6.98
N ARG A 91 4.53 17.96 6.46
CA ARG A 91 5.55 18.44 5.51
C ARG A 91 4.98 19.07 4.24
N THR A 92 3.81 18.64 3.80
CA THR A 92 3.17 19.11 2.57
C THR A 92 1.95 19.99 2.85
N LEU A 93 1.41 19.94 4.06
CA LEU A 93 0.14 20.58 4.43
C LEU A 93 0.16 22.10 4.26
N ASP A 94 1.17 22.78 4.78
CA ASP A 94 1.27 24.23 4.67
C ASP A 94 1.30 24.71 3.21
N ARG A 95 2.12 24.05 2.40
CA ARG A 95 2.22 24.38 0.98
C ARG A 95 0.94 24.04 0.21
N GLY A 96 0.29 22.93 0.57
CA GLY A 96 -0.99 22.54 -0.04
C GLY A 96 -2.12 23.52 0.32
N ILE A 97 -2.15 24.03 1.55
CA ILE A 97 -3.12 25.07 1.97
C ILE A 97 -2.91 26.37 1.18
N ARG A 98 -1.66 26.84 1.04
CA ARG A 98 -1.37 28.04 0.24
C ARG A 98 -1.77 27.85 -1.24
N LEU A 99 -1.47 26.71 -1.80
CA LEU A 99 -1.86 26.41 -3.18
C LEU A 99 -3.38 26.34 -3.34
N MET A 100 -4.08 25.83 -2.33
CA MET A 100 -5.54 25.84 -2.28
C MET A 100 -6.10 27.26 -2.28
N ASP A 101 -5.50 28.18 -1.52
CA ASP A 101 -5.88 29.59 -1.51
C ASP A 101 -5.68 30.25 -2.88
N ASP A 102 -4.55 29.97 -3.57
CA ASP A 102 -4.30 30.43 -4.95
C ASP A 102 -5.35 29.89 -5.95
N TYR A 103 -5.77 28.62 -5.79
CA TYR A 103 -6.81 28.04 -6.64
C TYR A 103 -8.19 28.64 -6.39
N LEU A 104 -8.51 28.96 -5.15
CA LEU A 104 -9.75 29.65 -4.79
C LEU A 104 -9.78 31.07 -5.41
N GLU A 105 -8.67 31.80 -5.36
CA GLU A 105 -8.55 33.13 -5.98
C GLU A 105 -8.72 33.04 -7.50
N LYS A 106 -8.07 32.10 -8.17
CA LYS A 106 -8.22 31.85 -9.61
C LYS A 106 -9.65 31.48 -10.02
N SER A 107 -10.39 30.84 -9.13
CA SER A 107 -11.75 30.37 -9.36
C SER A 107 -12.81 31.35 -8.82
N ALA A 108 -12.45 32.60 -8.53
CA ALA A 108 -13.35 33.56 -7.88
C ALA A 108 -14.63 33.84 -8.67
N ASP A 109 -14.55 33.86 -10.01
CA ASP A 109 -15.69 34.12 -10.87
C ASP A 109 -16.64 32.93 -11.00
N THR A 110 -16.11 31.72 -11.11
CA THR A 110 -16.89 30.49 -11.32
C THR A 110 -17.35 29.83 -10.03
N LYS A 111 -16.65 30.09 -8.93
CA LYS A 111 -16.80 29.39 -7.65
C LYS A 111 -16.59 27.86 -7.76
N VAL A 112 -15.92 27.41 -8.81
CA VAL A 112 -15.62 26.00 -9.06
C VAL A 112 -14.11 25.84 -9.24
N ILE A 113 -13.46 25.07 -8.35
CA ILE A 113 -12.06 24.66 -8.51
C ILE A 113 -12.03 23.59 -9.59
N ASN A 114 -11.15 23.74 -10.60
CA ASN A 114 -11.06 22.74 -11.66
C ASN A 114 -10.46 21.41 -11.13
N GLY A 115 -10.83 20.31 -11.77
CA GLY A 115 -10.43 18.99 -11.33
C GLY A 115 -8.93 18.72 -11.44
N LYS A 116 -8.22 19.37 -12.36
CA LYS A 116 -6.75 19.27 -12.49
C LYS A 116 -6.04 19.86 -11.30
N ASP A 117 -6.46 21.02 -10.82
CA ASP A 117 -5.90 21.68 -9.65
C ASP A 117 -6.18 20.86 -8.39
N ALA A 118 -7.40 20.32 -8.26
CA ALA A 118 -7.74 19.38 -7.20
C ALA A 118 -6.90 18.08 -7.26
N PHE A 119 -6.61 17.60 -8.47
CA PHE A 119 -5.75 16.44 -8.66
C PHE A 119 -4.29 16.71 -8.25
N VAL A 120 -3.75 17.90 -8.50
CA VAL A 120 -2.41 18.28 -8.03
C VAL A 120 -2.35 18.27 -6.50
N LEU A 121 -3.36 18.80 -5.82
CA LEU A 121 -3.46 18.72 -4.35
C LEU A 121 -3.49 17.28 -3.84
N TYR A 122 -4.21 16.41 -4.54
CA TYR A 122 -4.31 14.99 -4.20
C TYR A 122 -2.98 14.24 -4.41
N ASP A 123 -2.42 14.33 -5.62
CA ASP A 123 -1.28 13.51 -6.06
C ASP A 123 0.04 13.99 -5.45
N THR A 124 0.26 15.31 -5.41
CA THR A 124 1.54 15.91 -5.00
C THR A 124 1.57 16.26 -3.51
N TYR A 125 0.48 16.78 -2.98
CA TYR A 125 0.43 17.28 -1.60
C TYR A 125 -0.30 16.33 -0.63
N GLY A 126 -0.87 15.26 -1.16
CA GLY A 126 -1.54 14.26 -0.35
C GLY A 126 -2.85 14.72 0.28
N PHE A 127 -3.53 15.71 -0.32
CA PHE A 127 -4.87 16.11 0.09
C PHE A 127 -5.88 15.09 -0.42
N PRO A 128 -6.54 14.31 0.43
CA PRO A 128 -7.69 13.52 -0.01
C PRO A 128 -8.74 14.43 -0.64
N ILE A 129 -9.42 13.95 -1.68
CA ILE A 129 -10.36 14.79 -2.43
C ILE A 129 -11.47 15.37 -1.55
N ASP A 130 -11.99 14.60 -0.60
CA ASP A 130 -12.98 15.06 0.36
C ASP A 130 -12.47 16.16 1.30
N LEU A 131 -11.15 16.21 1.55
CA LEU A 131 -10.53 17.31 2.28
C LEU A 131 -10.49 18.59 1.42
N THR A 132 -10.17 18.46 0.15
CA THR A 132 -10.22 19.57 -0.81
C THR A 132 -11.64 20.11 -0.96
N GLU A 133 -12.65 19.23 -1.10
CA GLU A 133 -14.06 19.61 -1.12
C GLU A 133 -14.50 20.30 0.16
N LEU A 134 -14.08 19.80 1.33
CA LEU A 134 -14.40 20.41 2.61
C LEU A 134 -13.85 21.84 2.70
N ILE A 135 -12.58 22.05 2.34
CA ILE A 135 -11.95 23.38 2.38
C ILE A 135 -12.62 24.32 1.37
N ALA A 136 -12.93 23.83 0.18
CA ALA A 136 -13.66 24.59 -0.83
C ALA A 136 -15.04 25.02 -0.32
N SER A 137 -15.82 24.08 0.23
CA SER A 137 -17.17 24.34 0.74
C SER A 137 -17.19 25.32 1.92
N GLU A 138 -16.20 25.27 2.83
CA GLU A 138 -16.04 26.24 3.92
C GLU A 138 -15.90 27.70 3.41
N LYS A 139 -15.43 27.86 2.17
CA LYS A 139 -15.25 29.16 1.51
C LYS A 139 -16.30 29.45 0.43
N GLY A 140 -17.32 28.61 0.29
CA GLY A 140 -18.42 28.77 -0.66
C GLY A 140 -18.08 28.40 -2.09
N TYR A 141 -17.12 27.46 -2.29
CA TYR A 141 -16.71 26.91 -3.57
C TYR A 141 -17.09 25.44 -3.69
N THR A 142 -17.11 24.93 -4.90
CA THR A 142 -17.22 23.51 -5.23
C THR A 142 -15.99 23.03 -5.99
N VAL A 143 -15.88 21.73 -6.20
CA VAL A 143 -14.78 21.10 -6.97
C VAL A 143 -15.38 20.36 -8.15
N ASP A 144 -14.75 20.46 -9.32
CA ASP A 144 -15.09 19.65 -10.49
C ASP A 144 -14.58 18.21 -10.29
N LEU A 145 -15.46 17.37 -9.74
CA LEU A 145 -15.14 15.96 -9.46
C LEU A 145 -15.07 15.11 -10.74
N GLU A 146 -15.76 15.52 -11.80
CA GLU A 146 -15.75 14.79 -13.06
C GLU A 146 -14.35 14.92 -13.71
N GLU A 147 -13.84 16.13 -13.81
CA GLU A 147 -12.49 16.38 -14.31
C GLU A 147 -11.42 15.75 -13.38
N PHE A 148 -11.59 15.84 -12.06
CA PHE A 148 -10.69 15.18 -11.10
C PHE A 148 -10.61 13.67 -11.34
N ASN A 149 -11.76 13.00 -11.49
CA ASN A 149 -11.81 11.56 -11.73
C ASN A 149 -11.18 11.17 -13.08
N ALA A 150 -11.31 12.02 -14.09
CA ALA A 150 -10.65 11.82 -15.37
C ALA A 150 -9.11 11.87 -15.23
N GLU A 151 -8.55 12.81 -14.47
CA GLU A 151 -7.10 12.88 -14.22
C GLU A 151 -6.61 11.70 -13.36
N LEU A 152 -7.38 11.30 -12.35
CA LEU A 152 -7.09 10.11 -11.54
C LEU A 152 -7.06 8.83 -12.39
N GLN A 153 -7.98 8.70 -13.33
CA GLN A 153 -8.00 7.57 -14.26
C GLN A 153 -6.78 7.55 -15.18
N LYS A 154 -6.40 8.70 -15.74
CA LYS A 154 -5.18 8.84 -16.55
C LYS A 154 -3.91 8.44 -15.76
N GLN A 155 -3.83 8.81 -14.49
CA GLN A 155 -2.71 8.40 -13.62
C GLN A 155 -2.70 6.88 -13.43
N LYS A 156 -3.86 6.27 -13.13
CA LYS A 156 -3.98 4.81 -12.98
C LYS A 156 -3.58 4.06 -14.25
N GLU A 157 -3.97 4.57 -15.41
CA GLU A 157 -3.60 3.99 -16.71
C GLU A 157 -2.10 4.11 -16.96
N ARG A 158 -1.49 5.27 -16.69
CA ARG A 158 -0.03 5.45 -16.76
C ARG A 158 0.71 4.50 -15.82
N ALA A 159 0.23 4.36 -14.59
CA ALA A 159 0.80 3.42 -13.63
C ALA A 159 0.68 1.96 -14.11
N ARG A 160 -0.49 1.56 -14.64
CA ARG A 160 -0.69 0.23 -15.24
C ARG A 160 0.23 -0.01 -16.44
N GLN A 161 0.35 0.96 -17.36
CA GLN A 161 1.26 0.86 -18.51
C GLN A 161 2.73 0.83 -18.07
N ALA A 162 3.09 1.53 -17.00
CA ALA A 162 4.44 1.47 -16.43
C ALA A 162 4.76 0.11 -15.80
N THR A 163 3.73 -0.61 -15.34
CA THR A 163 3.80 -1.94 -14.69
C THR A 163 3.30 -3.05 -15.61
N SER A 164 3.00 -2.77 -16.90
CA SER A 164 2.50 -3.80 -17.83
C SER A 164 3.56 -4.88 -18.04
N ASN A 165 3.36 -5.99 -17.34
CA ASN A 165 4.07 -7.23 -17.60
C ASN A 165 3.29 -7.94 -18.71
N GLU A 166 3.96 -8.28 -19.80
CA GLU A 166 3.42 -9.22 -20.76
C GLU A 166 3.68 -10.62 -20.24
N PHE A 167 2.62 -11.33 -19.89
CA PHE A 167 2.69 -12.73 -19.46
C PHE A 167 2.54 -13.64 -20.68
N GLY A 168 3.49 -14.56 -20.84
CA GLY A 168 3.32 -15.71 -21.72
C GLY A 168 2.35 -16.72 -21.12
N ASP A 169 1.93 -17.68 -21.94
CA ASP A 169 1.11 -18.80 -21.47
C ASP A 169 1.89 -19.72 -20.54
N TRP A 170 1.19 -20.39 -19.63
CA TRP A 170 1.78 -21.42 -18.78
C TRP A 170 2.14 -22.65 -19.59
N ILE A 171 3.38 -23.07 -19.53
CA ILE A 171 3.86 -24.35 -20.04
C ILE A 171 3.91 -25.32 -18.87
N GLN A 172 3.18 -26.43 -18.96
CA GLN A 172 3.08 -27.42 -17.90
C GLN A 172 3.99 -28.61 -18.21
N TYR A 173 4.72 -29.08 -17.21
CA TYR A 173 5.65 -30.19 -17.29
C TYR A 173 5.16 -31.42 -16.53
N ASN A 174 4.55 -31.21 -15.36
CA ASN A 174 4.04 -32.28 -14.50
C ASN A 174 2.61 -32.00 -14.07
N ASN A 175 1.82 -33.07 -13.82
CA ASN A 175 0.43 -32.99 -13.39
C ASN A 175 0.28 -32.84 -11.86
N GLY A 176 1.20 -32.18 -11.19
CA GLY A 176 1.07 -31.86 -9.76
C GLY A 176 -0.14 -30.95 -9.54
N GLU A 177 -1.06 -31.37 -8.69
CA GLU A 177 -2.29 -30.62 -8.40
C GLU A 177 -2.18 -29.73 -7.17
N GLU A 178 -1.25 -29.99 -6.26
CA GLU A 178 -1.11 -29.25 -5.00
C GLU A 178 0.36 -28.86 -4.78
N GLU A 179 0.53 -27.62 -4.33
CA GLU A 179 1.78 -27.04 -3.90
C GLU A 179 1.88 -27.16 -2.37
N GLU A 180 2.94 -27.81 -1.86
CA GLU A 180 3.19 -27.94 -0.43
C GLU A 180 4.25 -26.92 0.02
N PHE A 181 3.88 -26.03 0.97
CA PHE A 181 4.82 -25.11 1.59
C PHE A 181 5.48 -25.74 2.81
N LEU A 182 6.80 -25.89 2.76
CA LEU A 182 7.62 -26.53 3.79
C LEU A 182 8.56 -25.54 4.55
N GLY A 183 8.48 -24.25 4.24
CA GLY A 183 9.43 -23.24 4.73
C GLY A 183 9.33 -22.91 6.24
N TYR A 184 8.37 -23.48 6.96
CA TYR A 184 8.36 -23.38 8.42
C TYR A 184 9.33 -24.36 9.10
N ASP A 185 9.59 -25.49 8.47
CA ASP A 185 10.41 -26.57 9.05
C ASP A 185 11.76 -26.74 8.34
N TYR A 186 11.83 -26.36 7.04
CA TYR A 186 12.99 -26.60 6.20
C TYR A 186 13.40 -25.34 5.45
N THR A 187 14.71 -25.09 5.39
CA THR A 187 15.31 -24.01 4.54
C THR A 187 15.88 -24.57 3.25
N ASP A 188 16.02 -25.89 3.15
CA ASP A 188 16.58 -26.63 2.03
C ASP A 188 15.83 -27.96 1.89
N ILE A 189 15.42 -28.31 0.68
CA ILE A 189 14.67 -29.53 0.39
C ILE A 189 15.13 -30.11 -0.95
N ASP A 190 15.19 -31.43 -1.04
CA ASP A 190 15.60 -32.16 -2.24
C ASP A 190 14.40 -32.80 -2.93
N GLY A 191 14.57 -33.14 -4.21
CA GLY A 191 13.62 -33.91 -4.98
C GLY A 191 12.34 -33.14 -5.32
N VAL A 192 12.46 -31.85 -5.57
CA VAL A 192 11.37 -30.94 -5.96
C VAL A 192 11.17 -31.01 -7.47
N SER A 193 9.92 -31.05 -7.91
CA SER A 193 9.57 -31.09 -9.33
C SER A 193 8.96 -29.77 -9.82
N LEU A 194 9.41 -29.28 -10.98
CA LEU A 194 8.82 -28.14 -11.64
C LEU A 194 7.46 -28.54 -12.23
N ILE A 195 6.37 -27.93 -11.77
CA ILE A 195 5.01 -28.18 -12.29
C ILE A 195 4.80 -27.41 -13.58
N LYS A 196 5.04 -26.11 -13.56
CA LYS A 196 4.81 -25.22 -14.70
C LYS A 196 5.68 -23.97 -14.66
N GLN A 197 5.86 -23.37 -15.83
CA GLN A 197 6.56 -22.09 -15.96
C GLN A 197 5.86 -21.19 -16.97
N ARG A 198 6.09 -19.88 -16.85
CA ARG A 198 5.77 -18.90 -17.88
C ARG A 198 6.82 -17.80 -17.97
N THR A 199 6.90 -17.18 -19.16
CA THR A 199 7.75 -16.02 -19.40
C THR A 199 7.01 -14.75 -18.99
N VAL A 200 7.72 -13.82 -18.36
CA VAL A 200 7.22 -12.48 -18.04
C VAL A 200 8.16 -11.46 -18.66
N LYS A 201 7.64 -10.65 -19.57
CA LYS A 201 8.40 -9.53 -20.14
C LYS A 201 8.00 -8.26 -19.40
N GLN A 202 8.99 -7.62 -18.81
CA GLN A 202 8.85 -6.34 -18.11
C GLN A 202 9.78 -5.32 -18.75
N LYS A 203 9.24 -4.38 -19.53
CA LYS A 203 10.02 -3.36 -20.26
C LYS A 203 11.18 -3.96 -21.05
N ASN A 204 12.40 -3.96 -20.51
CA ASN A 204 13.62 -4.43 -21.15
C ASN A 204 14.20 -5.70 -20.50
N LYS A 205 13.49 -6.34 -19.59
CA LYS A 205 13.91 -7.59 -18.94
C LYS A 205 12.90 -8.69 -19.21
N THR A 206 13.41 -9.86 -19.57
CA THR A 206 12.64 -11.08 -19.57
C THR A 206 12.95 -11.82 -18.28
N MET A 207 11.93 -12.22 -17.55
CA MET A 207 12.00 -13.01 -16.33
C MET A 207 11.11 -14.22 -16.48
N PHE A 208 11.28 -15.20 -15.62
CA PHE A 208 10.52 -16.44 -15.66
C PHE A 208 9.83 -16.66 -14.33
N GLN A 209 8.63 -17.18 -14.39
CA GLN A 209 7.86 -17.58 -13.23
C GLN A 209 7.79 -19.10 -13.20
N LEU A 210 8.26 -19.67 -12.11
CA LEU A 210 8.34 -21.11 -11.88
C LEU A 210 7.41 -21.50 -10.74
N VAL A 211 6.70 -22.62 -10.87
CA VAL A 211 5.84 -23.21 -9.83
C VAL A 211 6.30 -24.64 -9.62
N PHE A 212 6.57 -24.99 -8.36
CA PHE A 212 7.04 -26.32 -7.95
C PHE A 212 5.96 -27.06 -7.14
N ASP A 213 6.08 -28.38 -7.05
CA ASP A 213 5.20 -29.22 -6.23
C ASP A 213 5.38 -28.99 -4.72
N ARG A 214 6.60 -28.66 -4.31
CA ARG A 214 6.97 -28.31 -2.92
C ARG A 214 7.92 -27.16 -2.90
N THR A 215 7.88 -26.33 -1.84
CA THR A 215 8.80 -25.21 -1.73
C THR A 215 9.09 -24.82 -0.27
N PRO A 216 10.35 -24.50 0.07
CA PRO A 216 10.68 -23.87 1.34
C PRO A 216 10.58 -22.33 1.27
N PHE A 217 10.45 -21.73 0.06
CA PHE A 217 10.42 -20.29 -0.15
C PHE A 217 9.10 -19.69 0.30
N TYR A 218 9.15 -18.76 1.25
CA TYR A 218 8.01 -17.99 1.70
C TYR A 218 7.61 -16.95 0.63
N ALA A 219 6.36 -16.95 0.23
CA ALA A 219 5.85 -15.97 -0.73
C ALA A 219 5.53 -14.63 -0.04
N GLU A 220 5.81 -13.53 -0.73
CA GLU A 220 5.49 -12.18 -0.27
C GLU A 220 4.03 -12.06 0.16
N MET A 221 3.79 -11.80 1.44
CA MET A 221 2.44 -11.68 2.01
C MET A 221 2.46 -10.82 3.27
N GLY A 222 1.40 -10.02 3.47
CA GLY A 222 1.20 -9.28 4.72
C GLY A 222 2.26 -8.21 5.04
N GLY A 223 3.07 -7.79 4.05
CA GLY A 223 4.16 -6.83 4.22
C GLY A 223 5.52 -7.47 4.50
N GLN A 224 5.59 -8.80 4.59
CA GLN A 224 6.86 -9.53 4.60
C GLN A 224 7.35 -9.70 3.15
N ILE A 225 8.65 -9.47 2.93
CA ILE A 225 9.31 -9.66 1.64
C ILE A 225 9.37 -11.17 1.34
N GLY A 226 9.18 -11.53 0.07
CA GLY A 226 9.31 -12.91 -0.39
C GLY A 226 10.76 -13.40 -0.29
N ASP A 227 10.92 -14.70 -0.08
CA ASP A 227 12.23 -15.32 0.02
C ASP A 227 12.95 -15.30 -1.33
N THR A 228 14.28 -15.25 -1.23
CA THR A 228 15.24 -15.36 -2.34
C THR A 228 16.20 -16.51 -2.08
N GLY A 229 16.76 -17.07 -3.13
CA GLY A 229 17.71 -18.18 -3.01
C GLY A 229 18.08 -18.74 -4.38
N TYR A 230 18.19 -20.06 -4.48
CA TYR A 230 18.45 -20.74 -5.73
C TYR A 230 17.79 -22.14 -5.75
N ILE A 231 17.61 -22.64 -6.94
CA ILE A 231 17.35 -24.07 -7.19
C ILE A 231 18.57 -24.68 -7.87
N GLU A 232 18.84 -25.94 -7.60
CA GLU A 232 19.93 -26.70 -8.22
C GLU A 232 19.38 -28.02 -8.76
N SER A 233 19.59 -28.28 -10.04
CA SER A 233 19.14 -29.51 -10.66
C SER A 233 20.08 -30.70 -10.35
N GLU A 234 19.62 -31.93 -10.59
CA GLU A 234 20.49 -33.13 -10.45
C GLU A 234 21.74 -33.05 -11.30
N SER A 235 21.70 -32.34 -12.43
CA SER A 235 22.87 -32.10 -13.29
C SER A 235 23.83 -31.05 -12.75
N GLY A 236 23.48 -30.38 -11.61
CA GLY A 236 24.29 -29.34 -10.99
C GLY A 236 24.07 -27.94 -11.60
N GLU A 237 23.02 -27.75 -12.40
CA GLU A 237 22.65 -26.45 -12.90
C GLU A 237 21.99 -25.62 -11.78
N ARG A 238 22.57 -24.45 -11.47
CA ARG A 238 22.05 -23.54 -10.42
C ARG A 238 21.35 -22.33 -11.03
N ILE A 239 20.12 -22.05 -10.57
CA ILE A 239 19.27 -20.95 -11.01
C ILE A 239 18.86 -20.10 -9.81
N ASN A 240 19.10 -18.80 -9.87
CA ASN A 240 18.74 -17.88 -8.80
C ASN A 240 17.25 -17.54 -8.82
N ILE A 241 16.64 -17.61 -7.63
CA ILE A 241 15.29 -17.11 -7.35
C ILE A 241 15.43 -15.68 -6.79
N LEU A 242 14.92 -14.72 -7.53
CA LEU A 242 15.06 -13.29 -7.23
C LEU A 242 14.00 -12.78 -6.26
N ASN A 243 12.84 -13.42 -6.25
CA ASN A 243 11.73 -13.14 -5.35
C ASN A 243 10.72 -14.29 -5.39
N THR A 244 9.89 -14.39 -4.36
CA THR A 244 8.80 -15.36 -4.28
C THR A 244 7.50 -14.60 -3.97
N ILE A 245 6.47 -14.77 -4.81
CA ILE A 245 5.19 -14.09 -4.70
C ILE A 245 4.03 -15.09 -4.66
N LYS A 246 2.87 -14.67 -4.16
CA LYS A 246 1.65 -15.48 -4.17
C LYS A 246 0.63 -14.93 -5.16
N GLU A 247 0.16 -15.76 -6.10
CA GLU A 247 -0.89 -15.42 -7.06
C GLU A 247 -1.90 -16.56 -7.14
N ASN A 248 -3.18 -16.29 -6.87
CA ASN A 248 -4.26 -17.29 -6.90
C ASN A 248 -3.95 -18.60 -6.15
N ASN A 249 -3.44 -18.50 -4.94
CA ASN A 249 -2.96 -19.60 -4.09
C ASN A 249 -1.70 -20.34 -4.56
N LEU A 250 -1.08 -19.95 -5.66
CA LEU A 250 0.19 -20.52 -6.11
C LEU A 250 1.37 -19.70 -5.59
N THR A 251 2.40 -20.36 -5.09
CA THR A 251 3.70 -19.77 -4.81
C THR A 251 4.51 -19.71 -6.09
N ILE A 252 4.81 -18.53 -6.54
CA ILE A 252 5.49 -18.27 -7.80
C ILE A 252 6.91 -17.77 -7.52
N HIS A 253 7.89 -18.50 -8.01
CA HIS A 253 9.30 -18.19 -7.92
C HIS A 253 9.72 -17.39 -9.15
N ILE A 254 10.26 -16.19 -8.94
CA ILE A 254 10.76 -15.32 -10.01
C ILE A 254 12.23 -15.64 -10.27
N ALA A 255 12.53 -16.10 -11.48
CA ALA A 255 13.87 -16.50 -11.88
C ALA A 255 14.39 -15.69 -13.07
N GLU A 256 15.72 -15.57 -13.20
CA GLU A 256 16.37 -14.91 -14.34
C GLU A 256 16.34 -15.77 -15.62
N ARG A 257 16.29 -17.10 -15.46
CA ARG A 257 16.27 -18.06 -16.55
C ARG A 257 15.45 -19.30 -16.13
N ILE A 258 15.10 -20.13 -17.10
CA ILE A 258 14.51 -21.45 -16.87
C ILE A 258 15.61 -22.51 -16.78
N PRO A 259 15.36 -23.65 -16.12
CA PRO A 259 16.21 -24.83 -16.20
C PRO A 259 16.43 -25.30 -17.63
N SER A 260 17.61 -25.79 -17.93
CA SER A 260 17.92 -26.39 -19.24
C SER A 260 17.08 -27.65 -19.49
N ASP A 261 16.82 -28.42 -18.43
CA ASP A 261 15.84 -29.51 -18.42
C ASP A 261 14.82 -29.27 -17.31
N CYS A 262 13.60 -28.96 -17.70
CA CYS A 262 12.47 -28.71 -16.78
C CYS A 262 11.83 -29.99 -16.21
N THR A 263 12.31 -31.15 -16.61
CA THR A 263 11.80 -32.46 -16.14
C THR A 263 12.68 -33.12 -15.09
N GLU A 264 13.89 -32.53 -14.84
CA GLU A 264 14.77 -32.94 -13.75
C GLU A 264 14.18 -32.60 -12.38
N SER A 265 14.65 -33.27 -11.35
CA SER A 265 14.44 -32.89 -9.94
C SER A 265 15.43 -31.79 -9.49
N PHE A 266 15.01 -31.02 -8.51
CA PHE A 266 15.76 -29.92 -7.92
C PHE A 266 15.91 -30.12 -6.42
#